data_45f29d5e7905061635241a227cd56230
#
_entry.id   45f29d5e7905061635241a227cd56230
#
_cell.length_a   1.000
_cell.length_b   1.000
_cell.length_c   1.000
_cell.angle_alpha   90.00
_cell.angle_beta   90.00
_cell.angle_gamma   90.00
#
_symmetry.space_group_name_H-M   'P 1'
#
loop_
_entity.id
_entity.type
_entity.pdbx_description
1 polymer ?
#
loop_
_entity_poly.entity_id
_entity_poly.type
_entity_poly.pdbx_seq_one_letter_code
_entity_poly.pdbx_strand_id
1 'polypeptide(L)'
;MANKERNHLLQLFSFCPKCGSKSFVEDSEKSKRCEACGFVYFMNPSASTVAVIVDETDRLLVVRRSKEPAKGTLDLPGGFCDCFATGEEGVRREVMEETGLTVAEARYLFSLPNMYRYSGLDIPTLDLFFLCKVAETEGATAMDDAGEVLWRPWQDVRPEDFGLKSISLGVARLLELHEASLASVR
;
A
#
# COMPACT_ATOMS: atom_id res chain seq x y z
N MET A 1 30.18 -0.45 -3.56
CA MET A 1 28.78 -0.81 -3.23
C MET A 1 28.28 -1.64 -4.39
N ALA A 2 27.99 -2.92 -4.15
CA ALA A 2 27.66 -3.87 -5.19
C ALA A 2 26.38 -3.45 -5.90
N ASN A 3 26.47 -3.17 -7.19
CA ASN A 3 25.36 -3.03 -8.11
C ASN A 3 24.69 -4.40 -8.22
N LYS A 4 23.71 -4.68 -7.33
CA LYS A 4 22.88 -5.85 -7.46
C LYS A 4 22.14 -5.66 -8.77
N GLU A 5 22.41 -6.47 -9.79
CA GLU A 5 21.71 -6.48 -11.07
C GLU A 5 20.22 -6.53 -10.76
N ARG A 6 19.55 -5.38 -10.83
CA ARG A 6 18.11 -5.32 -10.73
C ARG A 6 17.59 -5.84 -12.05
N ASN A 7 16.90 -6.96 -12.02
CA ASN A 7 16.15 -7.42 -13.17
C ASN A 7 15.22 -6.29 -13.64
N HIS A 8 15.12 -6.12 -14.96
CA HIS A 8 14.24 -5.13 -15.54
C HIS A 8 12.78 -5.35 -15.10
N LEU A 9 12.06 -4.29 -14.71
CA LEU A 9 10.69 -4.38 -14.19
C LEU A 9 9.73 -5.11 -15.15
N LEU A 10 9.97 -5.00 -16.45
CA LEU A 10 9.18 -5.63 -17.52
C LEU A 10 9.83 -6.90 -18.07
N GLN A 11 10.73 -7.57 -17.33
CA GLN A 11 11.46 -8.76 -17.83
C GLN A 11 10.53 -9.90 -18.26
N LEU A 12 9.37 -10.05 -17.60
CA LEU A 12 8.38 -11.09 -17.94
C LEU A 12 7.60 -10.78 -19.22
N PHE A 13 7.66 -9.55 -19.72
CA PHE A 13 6.95 -9.12 -20.91
C PHE A 13 7.79 -9.42 -22.16
N SER A 14 7.70 -10.63 -22.68
CA SER A 14 8.50 -11.10 -23.83
C SER A 14 7.90 -10.69 -25.18
N PHE A 15 6.65 -10.22 -25.19
CA PHE A 15 5.94 -9.88 -26.43
C PHE A 15 5.35 -8.48 -26.34
N CYS A 16 5.33 -7.78 -27.45
CA CYS A 16 4.66 -6.49 -27.56
C CYS A 16 3.14 -6.64 -27.33
N PRO A 17 2.53 -5.96 -26.34
CA PRO A 17 1.10 -6.08 -26.07
C PRO A 17 0.21 -5.50 -27.18
N LYS A 18 0.78 -4.67 -28.09
CA LYS A 18 0.04 -4.06 -29.20
C LYS A 18 0.02 -4.94 -30.45
N CYS A 19 1.15 -5.57 -30.83
CA CYS A 19 1.25 -6.28 -32.10
C CYS A 19 1.75 -7.73 -31.98
N GLY A 20 2.04 -8.22 -30.76
CA GLY A 20 2.52 -9.59 -30.54
C GLY A 20 3.97 -9.87 -30.94
N SER A 21 4.72 -8.89 -31.44
CA SER A 21 6.11 -9.06 -31.84
C SER A 21 7.01 -9.45 -30.67
N LYS A 22 7.97 -10.35 -30.94
CA LYS A 22 9.05 -10.69 -29.97
C LYS A 22 10.12 -9.61 -29.85
N SER A 23 10.20 -8.69 -30.82
CA SER A 23 11.16 -7.57 -30.78
C SER A 23 10.66 -6.47 -29.82
N PHE A 24 10.38 -6.84 -28.58
CA PHE A 24 9.96 -5.94 -27.50
C PHE A 24 11.12 -5.80 -26.51
N VAL A 25 12.00 -4.85 -26.82
CA VAL A 25 13.32 -4.66 -26.18
C VAL A 25 13.29 -3.60 -25.10
N GLU A 26 14.24 -3.65 -24.19
CA GLU A 26 14.42 -2.64 -23.14
C GLU A 26 14.78 -1.28 -23.78
N ASP A 27 14.10 -0.21 -23.35
CA ASP A 27 14.26 1.15 -23.81
C ASP A 27 14.78 2.08 -22.69
N SER A 28 14.36 1.82 -21.46
CA SER A 28 14.86 2.45 -20.23
C SER A 28 14.68 1.52 -19.02
N GLU A 29 15.12 1.90 -17.83
CA GLU A 29 14.95 1.11 -16.61
C GLU A 29 13.51 0.67 -16.33
N LYS A 30 12.51 1.38 -16.85
CA LYS A 30 11.09 1.14 -16.62
C LYS A 30 10.26 1.04 -17.90
N SER A 31 10.87 0.98 -19.07
CA SER A 31 10.13 0.91 -20.34
C SER A 31 10.72 -0.10 -21.31
N LYS A 32 9.84 -0.65 -22.14
CA LYS A 32 10.21 -1.44 -23.31
C LYS A 32 9.60 -0.84 -24.57
N ARG A 33 10.33 -0.93 -25.68
CA ARG A 33 9.93 -0.47 -27.01
C ARG A 33 9.80 -1.64 -27.96
N CYS A 34 8.78 -1.64 -28.77
CA CYS A 34 8.63 -2.58 -29.87
C CYS A 34 9.31 -2.06 -31.13
N GLU A 35 10.32 -2.77 -31.62
CA GLU A 35 11.02 -2.41 -32.87
C GLU A 35 10.15 -2.61 -34.11
N ALA A 36 9.14 -3.52 -34.05
CA ALA A 36 8.27 -3.81 -35.18
C ALA A 36 7.17 -2.75 -35.40
N CYS A 37 6.60 -2.19 -34.31
CA CYS A 37 5.45 -1.25 -34.44
C CYS A 37 5.66 0.09 -33.70
N GLY A 38 6.81 0.32 -33.09
CA GLY A 38 7.14 1.55 -32.38
C GLY A 38 6.43 1.75 -31.02
N PHE A 39 5.57 0.80 -30.59
CA PHE A 39 4.87 0.92 -29.31
C PHE A 39 5.85 0.94 -28.15
N VAL A 40 5.65 1.86 -27.20
CA VAL A 40 6.42 1.95 -25.95
C VAL A 40 5.49 1.72 -24.77
N TYR A 41 5.90 0.85 -23.86
CA TYR A 41 5.20 0.61 -22.61
C TYR A 41 6.06 1.01 -21.42
N PHE A 42 5.49 1.77 -20.50
CA PHE A 42 6.13 2.18 -19.24
C PHE A 42 5.50 1.46 -18.06
N MET A 43 6.34 0.89 -17.19
CA MET A 43 5.93 0.45 -15.87
C MET A 43 5.88 1.68 -14.94
N ASN A 44 4.69 2.16 -14.63
CA ASN A 44 4.49 3.22 -13.65
C ASN A 44 4.10 2.61 -12.30
N PRO A 45 4.39 3.29 -11.17
CA PRO A 45 3.87 2.83 -9.89
C PRO A 45 2.34 2.81 -9.90
N SER A 46 1.78 1.70 -9.41
CA SER A 46 0.35 1.63 -9.12
C SER A 46 0.07 2.42 -7.84
N ALA A 47 -1.02 3.19 -7.82
CA ALA A 47 -1.45 3.85 -6.61
C ALA A 47 -2.09 2.82 -5.67
N SER A 48 -1.74 2.89 -4.38
CA SER A 48 -2.43 2.17 -3.31
C SER A 48 -2.69 3.11 -2.13
N THR A 49 -3.70 2.83 -1.35
CA THR A 49 -4.08 3.61 -0.17
C THR A 49 -3.85 2.84 1.11
N VAL A 50 -3.54 3.56 2.16
CA VAL A 50 -3.29 3.03 3.51
C VAL A 50 -4.04 3.90 4.50
N ALA A 51 -4.94 3.30 5.29
CA ALA A 51 -5.73 3.99 6.28
C ALA A 51 -5.05 3.97 7.65
N VAL A 52 -4.86 5.15 8.23
CA VAL A 52 -4.48 5.32 9.63
C VAL A 52 -5.75 5.69 10.40
N ILE A 53 -6.25 4.78 11.22
CA ILE A 53 -7.48 4.95 12.00
C ILE A 53 -7.12 4.84 13.48
N VAL A 54 -7.50 5.85 14.25
CA VAL A 54 -7.26 5.90 15.70
C VAL A 54 -8.61 6.05 16.40
N ASP A 55 -8.82 5.27 17.45
CA ASP A 55 -10.05 5.33 18.24
C ASP A 55 -10.02 6.41 19.34
N GLU A 56 -11.13 6.56 20.07
CA GLU A 56 -11.27 7.56 21.14
C GLU A 56 -10.37 7.29 22.33
N THR A 57 -9.81 6.09 22.42
CA THR A 57 -8.85 5.68 23.49
C THR A 57 -7.40 5.73 23.02
N ASP A 58 -7.14 6.39 21.88
CA ASP A 58 -5.81 6.58 21.30
C ASP A 58 -5.13 5.25 20.91
N ARG A 59 -5.89 4.31 20.31
CA ARG A 59 -5.35 3.05 19.79
C ARG A 59 -5.42 3.04 18.26
N LEU A 60 -4.37 2.53 17.63
CA LEU A 60 -4.28 2.35 16.19
C LEU A 60 -5.02 1.08 15.77
N LEU A 61 -5.87 1.18 14.75
CA LEU A 61 -6.46 0.01 14.10
C LEU A 61 -5.43 -0.64 13.18
N VAL A 62 -5.24 -1.93 13.37
CA VAL A 62 -4.38 -2.76 12.51
C VAL A 62 -5.14 -4.00 12.08
N VAL A 63 -4.77 -4.55 10.94
CA VAL A 63 -5.30 -5.81 10.42
C VAL A 63 -4.21 -6.87 10.35
N ARG A 64 -4.57 -8.15 10.45
CA ARG A 64 -3.66 -9.26 10.17
C ARG A 64 -3.88 -9.74 8.76
N ARG A 65 -2.83 -9.80 7.97
CA ARG A 65 -2.89 -10.27 6.58
C ARG A 65 -3.29 -11.74 6.50
N SER A 66 -4.33 -12.04 5.72
CA SER A 66 -4.76 -13.42 5.44
C SER A 66 -4.08 -14.02 4.20
N LYS A 67 -3.55 -13.16 3.29
CA LYS A 67 -2.96 -13.54 2.00
C LYS A 67 -1.50 -13.12 1.86
N GLU A 68 -0.79 -13.78 0.93
CA GLU A 68 0.55 -13.35 0.50
C GLU A 68 0.48 -12.05 -0.33
N PRO A 69 1.54 -11.24 -0.36
CA PRO A 69 2.79 -11.37 0.40
C PRO A 69 2.62 -11.05 1.88
N ALA A 70 3.54 -11.54 2.71
CA ALA A 70 3.62 -11.27 4.14
C ALA A 70 2.41 -11.76 4.97
N LYS A 71 1.80 -12.87 4.57
CA LYS A 71 0.69 -13.51 5.31
C LYS A 71 1.03 -13.71 6.78
N GLY A 72 0.07 -13.38 7.66
CA GLY A 72 0.18 -13.52 9.12
C GLY A 72 0.83 -12.34 9.83
N THR A 73 1.48 -11.40 9.11
CA THR A 73 2.00 -10.17 9.69
C THR A 73 0.89 -9.11 9.85
N LEU A 74 1.18 -8.06 10.60
CA LEU A 74 0.28 -6.92 10.70
C LEU A 74 0.35 -6.04 9.45
N ASP A 75 -0.74 -5.33 9.21
CA ASP A 75 -0.90 -4.34 8.16
C ASP A 75 -1.82 -3.20 8.64
N LEU A 76 -1.91 -2.14 7.87
CA LEU A 76 -2.95 -1.13 8.01
C LEU A 76 -4.00 -1.37 6.90
N PRO A 77 -5.28 -1.10 7.14
CA PRO A 77 -6.31 -1.28 6.11
C PRO A 77 -5.96 -0.50 4.84
N GLY A 78 -6.10 -1.13 3.69
CA GLY A 78 -5.77 -0.50 2.44
C GLY A 78 -5.50 -1.47 1.29
N GLY A 79 -5.41 -0.92 0.08
CA GLY A 79 -5.18 -1.69 -1.12
C GLY A 79 -5.02 -0.83 -2.37
N PHE A 80 -5.08 -1.46 -3.54
CA PHE A 80 -4.92 -0.76 -4.81
C PHE A 80 -6.09 0.19 -5.09
N CYS A 81 -5.78 1.39 -5.57
CA CYS A 81 -6.79 2.30 -6.08
C CYS A 81 -7.40 1.75 -7.37
N ASP A 82 -8.73 1.87 -7.50
CA ASP A 82 -9.41 1.59 -8.75
C ASP A 82 -9.05 2.63 -9.82
N CYS A 83 -9.11 2.20 -11.09
CA CYS A 83 -9.01 3.14 -12.19
C CYS A 83 -10.12 4.20 -12.09
N PHE A 84 -9.74 5.46 -12.22
CA PHE A 84 -10.63 6.63 -12.16
C PHE A 84 -11.17 6.99 -10.76
N ALA A 85 -10.73 6.31 -9.70
CA ALA A 85 -11.00 6.72 -8.32
C ALA A 85 -9.92 7.68 -7.81
N THR A 86 -10.32 8.58 -6.91
CA THR A 86 -9.39 9.36 -6.10
C THR A 86 -8.79 8.52 -4.97
N GLY A 87 -7.68 8.97 -4.38
CA GLY A 87 -7.10 8.29 -3.21
C GLY A 87 -8.06 8.24 -2.02
N GLU A 88 -8.84 9.31 -1.83
CA GLU A 88 -9.86 9.39 -0.78
C GLU A 88 -11.02 8.40 -1.00
N GLU A 89 -11.44 8.20 -2.24
CA GLU A 89 -12.45 7.18 -2.58
C GLU A 89 -11.89 5.78 -2.39
N GLY A 90 -10.64 5.53 -2.83
CA GLY A 90 -9.95 4.26 -2.65
C GLY A 90 -9.83 3.87 -1.17
N VAL A 91 -9.32 4.77 -0.32
CA VAL A 91 -9.15 4.45 1.10
C VAL A 91 -10.49 4.20 1.82
N ARG A 92 -11.56 4.92 1.44
CA ARG A 92 -12.91 4.69 1.99
C ARG A 92 -13.44 3.31 1.63
N ARG A 93 -13.25 2.89 0.38
CA ARG A 93 -13.67 1.57 -0.11
C ARG A 93 -12.92 0.47 0.63
N GLU A 94 -11.59 0.53 0.67
CA GLU A 94 -10.75 -0.47 1.33
C GLU A 94 -11.06 -0.63 2.82
N VAL A 95 -11.23 0.49 3.55
CA VAL A 95 -11.61 0.44 4.97
C VAL A 95 -12.96 -0.26 5.15
N MET A 96 -13.94 0.04 4.30
CA MET A 96 -15.25 -0.61 4.36
C MET A 96 -15.15 -2.11 4.04
N GLU A 97 -14.41 -2.48 3.00
CA GLU A 97 -14.28 -3.87 2.55
C GLU A 97 -13.53 -4.75 3.55
N GLU A 98 -12.48 -4.21 4.20
CA GLU A 98 -11.65 -4.98 5.13
C GLU A 98 -12.12 -4.95 6.58
N THR A 99 -12.81 -3.88 7.00
CA THR A 99 -13.13 -3.65 8.42
C THR A 99 -14.61 -3.41 8.72
N GLY A 100 -15.43 -3.17 7.71
CA GLY A 100 -16.84 -2.79 7.86
C GLY A 100 -17.05 -1.36 8.36
N LEU A 101 -15.99 -0.58 8.58
CA LEU A 101 -16.09 0.79 9.10
C LEU A 101 -16.37 1.80 7.98
N THR A 102 -17.17 2.82 8.30
CA THR A 102 -17.45 3.95 7.39
C THR A 102 -16.53 5.12 7.68
N VAL A 103 -15.71 5.51 6.72
CA VAL A 103 -14.81 6.68 6.82
C VAL A 103 -15.60 7.95 6.54
N ALA A 104 -15.74 8.81 7.57
CA ALA A 104 -16.38 10.13 7.46
C ALA A 104 -15.44 11.16 6.81
N GLU A 105 -14.16 11.18 7.21
CA GLU A 105 -13.14 12.09 6.69
C GLU A 105 -11.86 11.31 6.40
N ALA A 106 -11.22 11.60 5.26
CA ALA A 106 -9.92 11.08 4.89
C ALA A 106 -8.99 12.26 4.58
N ARG A 107 -7.88 12.38 5.31
CA ARG A 107 -6.89 13.43 5.15
C ARG A 107 -5.55 12.83 4.77
N TYR A 108 -4.99 13.21 3.62
CA TYR A 108 -3.67 12.77 3.19
C TYR A 108 -2.59 13.19 4.19
N LEU A 109 -1.69 12.26 4.52
CA LEU A 109 -0.55 12.48 5.40
C LEU A 109 0.77 12.54 4.63
N PHE A 110 1.11 11.46 3.98
CA PHE A 110 2.35 11.29 3.19
C PHE A 110 2.23 10.06 2.28
N SER A 111 3.24 9.86 1.45
CA SER A 111 3.37 8.65 0.64
C SER A 111 4.74 8.02 0.75
N LEU A 112 4.80 6.71 0.50
CA LEU A 112 6.04 5.93 0.47
C LEU A 112 6.05 5.03 -0.76
N PRO A 113 7.21 4.87 -1.43
CA PRO A 113 7.35 3.90 -2.50
C PRO A 113 7.45 2.49 -1.92
N ASN A 114 6.88 1.52 -2.65
CA ASN A 114 6.98 0.11 -2.31
C ASN A 114 7.19 -0.75 -3.55
N MET A 115 7.49 -2.01 -3.35
CA MET A 115 7.55 -3.04 -4.37
C MET A 115 6.69 -4.21 -3.91
N TYR A 116 5.55 -4.35 -4.55
CA TYR A 116 4.56 -5.36 -4.19
C TYR A 116 4.68 -6.58 -5.10
N ARG A 117 4.93 -7.75 -4.52
CA ARG A 117 5.02 -9.00 -5.28
C ARG A 117 3.65 -9.58 -5.53
N TYR A 118 3.23 -9.60 -6.79
CA TYR A 118 1.93 -10.14 -7.19
C TYR A 118 2.04 -10.96 -8.48
N SER A 119 1.48 -12.17 -8.49
CA SER A 119 1.49 -13.07 -9.66
C SER A 119 2.88 -13.27 -10.30
N GLY A 120 3.95 -13.31 -9.49
CA GLY A 120 5.32 -13.46 -9.96
C GLY A 120 5.97 -12.19 -10.50
N LEU A 121 5.25 -11.07 -10.53
CA LEU A 121 5.74 -9.77 -10.95
C LEU A 121 6.00 -8.86 -9.74
N ASP A 122 7.09 -8.13 -9.77
CA ASP A 122 7.38 -7.07 -8.80
C ASP A 122 6.75 -5.77 -9.31
N ILE A 123 5.62 -5.38 -8.71
CA ILE A 123 4.85 -4.19 -9.08
C ILE A 123 5.31 -3.02 -8.21
N PRO A 124 5.89 -1.96 -8.79
CA PRO A 124 6.14 -0.75 -8.02
C PRO A 124 4.80 -0.14 -7.61
N THR A 125 4.66 0.25 -6.34
CA THR A 125 3.51 0.99 -5.83
C THR A 125 3.93 2.31 -5.21
N LEU A 126 2.99 3.24 -5.16
CA LEU A 126 3.05 4.45 -4.37
C LEU A 126 1.93 4.38 -3.34
N ASP A 127 2.30 4.07 -2.10
CA ASP A 127 1.37 3.85 -1.02
C ASP A 127 1.05 5.20 -0.36
N LEU A 128 -0.20 5.65 -0.47
CA LEU A 128 -0.72 6.93 -0.01
C LEU A 128 -1.35 6.74 1.38
N PHE A 129 -0.76 7.33 2.39
CA PHE A 129 -1.24 7.24 3.77
C PHE A 129 -2.26 8.35 4.06
N PHE A 130 -3.41 7.95 4.57
CA PHE A 130 -4.50 8.85 4.97
C PHE A 130 -4.83 8.68 6.45
N LEU A 131 -4.92 9.79 7.18
CA LEU A 131 -5.61 9.79 8.47
C LEU A 131 -7.11 9.75 8.22
N CYS A 132 -7.74 8.67 8.67
CA CYS A 132 -9.15 8.41 8.47
C CYS A 132 -9.93 8.53 9.79
N LYS A 133 -10.91 9.42 9.80
CA LYS A 133 -11.88 9.53 10.88
C LYS A 133 -13.09 8.66 10.51
N VAL A 134 -13.39 7.67 11.33
CA VAL A 134 -14.55 6.81 11.16
C VAL A 134 -15.76 7.33 11.94
N ALA A 135 -16.97 7.01 11.48
CA ALA A 135 -18.21 7.43 12.13
C ALA A 135 -18.37 6.76 13.51
N GLU A 136 -18.04 5.47 13.58
CA GLU A 136 -18.09 4.65 14.78
C GLU A 136 -16.91 3.69 14.78
N THR A 137 -16.30 3.45 15.93
CA THR A 137 -15.17 2.51 16.08
C THR A 137 -15.64 1.13 16.54
N GLU A 138 -16.86 1.06 17.11
CA GLU A 138 -17.50 -0.19 17.47
C GLU A 138 -17.98 -0.95 16.24
N GLY A 139 -17.84 -2.28 16.25
CA GLY A 139 -18.28 -3.15 15.14
C GLY A 139 -17.22 -3.40 14.07
N ALA A 140 -15.99 -2.92 14.23
CA ALA A 140 -14.88 -3.30 13.34
C ALA A 140 -14.73 -4.82 13.32
N THR A 141 -14.87 -5.44 12.14
CA THR A 141 -14.79 -6.89 11.95
C THR A 141 -13.91 -7.21 10.76
N ALA A 142 -13.13 -8.29 10.88
CA ALA A 142 -12.30 -8.75 9.79
C ALA A 142 -13.16 -9.25 8.62
N MET A 143 -12.97 -8.66 7.45
CA MET A 143 -13.67 -9.00 6.21
C MET A 143 -12.64 -9.11 5.07
N ASP A 144 -13.02 -9.71 3.97
CA ASP A 144 -12.21 -9.91 2.75
C ASP A 144 -10.78 -10.44 3.04
N ASP A 145 -9.76 -9.62 2.80
CA ASP A 145 -8.34 -9.98 2.93
C ASP A 145 -7.80 -9.83 4.36
N ALA A 146 -8.56 -9.19 5.26
CA ALA A 146 -8.23 -9.10 6.67
C ALA A 146 -8.58 -10.42 7.38
N GLY A 147 -7.57 -11.05 7.99
CA GLY A 147 -7.77 -12.26 8.82
C GLY A 147 -8.21 -11.92 10.25
N GLU A 148 -7.89 -10.74 10.74
CA GLU A 148 -8.18 -10.25 12.08
C GLU A 148 -8.10 -8.73 12.09
N VAL A 149 -8.99 -8.07 12.83
CA VAL A 149 -8.95 -6.62 13.10
C VAL A 149 -8.63 -6.41 14.56
N LEU A 150 -7.65 -5.56 14.86
CA LEU A 150 -7.13 -5.31 16.20
C LEU A 150 -6.99 -3.82 16.47
N TRP A 151 -7.32 -3.40 17.69
CA TRP A 151 -6.97 -2.08 18.22
C TRP A 151 -5.71 -2.18 19.07
N ARG A 152 -4.63 -1.52 18.67
CA ARG A 152 -3.32 -1.57 19.31
C ARG A 152 -2.98 -0.23 19.97
N PRO A 153 -2.72 -0.19 21.29
CA PRO A 153 -2.12 0.98 21.92
C PRO A 153 -0.79 1.33 21.22
N TRP A 154 -0.51 2.60 21.00
CA TRP A 154 0.71 3.04 20.30
C TRP A 154 2.00 2.48 20.92
N GLN A 155 2.04 2.33 22.25
CA GLN A 155 3.17 1.75 22.96
C GLN A 155 3.46 0.28 22.60
N ASP A 156 2.47 -0.43 22.05
CA ASP A 156 2.56 -1.85 21.66
C ASP A 156 2.72 -2.02 20.15
N VAL A 157 2.73 -0.92 19.39
CA VAL A 157 2.96 -0.92 17.95
C VAL A 157 4.46 -0.99 17.66
N ARG A 158 4.86 -1.98 16.86
CA ARG A 158 6.26 -2.18 16.46
C ARG A 158 6.34 -2.25 14.93
N PRO A 159 7.16 -1.39 14.27
CA PRO A 159 7.31 -1.41 12.82
C PRO A 159 7.70 -2.78 12.24
N GLU A 160 8.46 -3.58 12.97
CA GLU A 160 8.90 -4.92 12.59
C GLU A 160 7.78 -5.97 12.54
N ASP A 161 6.62 -5.71 13.16
CA ASP A 161 5.44 -6.59 13.08
C ASP A 161 4.74 -6.48 11.72
N PHE A 162 5.04 -5.44 10.93
CA PHE A 162 4.44 -5.15 9.63
C PHE A 162 5.31 -5.68 8.50
N GLY A 163 4.80 -6.68 7.77
CA GLY A 163 5.58 -7.42 6.79
C GLY A 163 5.85 -6.67 5.47
N LEU A 164 5.04 -5.67 5.13
CA LEU A 164 5.24 -4.83 3.94
C LEU A 164 6.17 -3.67 4.28
N LYS A 165 7.20 -3.47 3.45
CA LYS A 165 8.26 -2.49 3.72
C LYS A 165 7.74 -1.06 3.87
N SER A 166 6.86 -0.61 2.99
CA SER A 166 6.28 0.74 3.06
C SER A 166 5.44 0.91 4.32
N ILE A 167 4.68 -0.13 4.72
CA ILE A 167 3.86 -0.08 5.92
C ILE A 167 4.75 -0.02 7.17
N SER A 168 5.77 -0.87 7.27
CA SER A 168 6.74 -0.81 8.36
C SER A 168 7.39 0.57 8.50
N LEU A 169 7.85 1.17 7.39
CA LEU A 169 8.42 2.52 7.37
C LEU A 169 7.36 3.59 7.68
N GLY A 170 6.14 3.42 7.19
CA GLY A 170 5.02 4.32 7.46
C GLY A 170 4.64 4.32 8.93
N VAL A 171 4.57 3.14 9.56
CA VAL A 171 4.30 2.98 10.99
C VAL A 171 5.40 3.62 11.82
N ALA A 172 6.68 3.45 11.47
CA ALA A 172 7.78 4.15 12.16
C ALA A 172 7.59 5.67 12.13
N ARG A 173 7.23 6.22 10.96
CA ARG A 173 6.95 7.65 10.81
C ARG A 173 5.71 8.10 11.58
N LEU A 174 4.68 7.27 11.66
CA LEU A 174 3.47 7.57 12.44
C LEU A 174 3.76 7.61 13.94
N LEU A 175 4.62 6.74 14.46
CA LEU A 175 5.08 6.77 15.85
C LEU A 175 5.79 8.09 16.16
N GLU A 176 6.71 8.55 15.30
CA GLU A 176 7.39 9.84 15.46
C GLU A 176 6.39 11.02 15.48
N LEU A 177 5.39 11.00 14.59
CA LEU A 177 4.36 12.04 14.53
C LEU A 177 3.46 12.03 15.77
N HIS A 178 3.11 10.85 16.29
CA HIS A 178 2.31 10.69 17.48
C HIS A 178 3.07 11.21 18.72
N GLU A 179 4.33 10.85 18.91
CA GLU A 179 5.18 11.34 19.99
C GLU A 179 5.34 12.87 19.94
N ALA A 180 5.54 13.44 18.75
CA ALA A 180 5.64 14.89 18.56
C ALA A 180 4.32 15.61 18.93
N SER A 181 3.18 15.02 18.61
CA SER A 181 1.85 15.55 19.01
C SER A 181 1.69 15.58 20.52
N LEU A 182 2.05 14.50 21.22
CA LEU A 182 2.00 14.44 22.68
C LEU A 182 2.96 15.46 23.35
N ALA A 183 4.12 15.70 22.74
CA ALA A 183 5.08 16.69 23.24
C ALA A 183 4.58 18.14 23.09
N SER A 184 3.76 18.43 22.09
CA SER A 184 3.21 19.77 21.82
C SER A 184 2.04 20.17 22.77
N VAL A 185 1.50 19.21 23.52
CA VAL A 185 0.36 19.43 24.45
C VAL A 185 0.85 19.60 25.92
N ARG A 186 2.14 19.40 26.15
CA ARG A 186 2.78 19.65 27.47
C ARG A 186 3.44 21.02 27.51
#